data_2cee150918cfff6ab2553f8fe61e7a2f
#
_entry.id   2cee150918cfff6ab2553f8fe61e7a2f
#
_cell.length_a   1.000
_cell.length_b   1.000
_cell.length_c   1.000
_cell.angle_alpha   90.00
_cell.angle_beta   90.00
_cell.angle_gamma   90.00
#
_symmetry.space_group_name_H-M   'P 1'
#
loop_
_entity.id
_entity.type
_entity.pdbx_description
1 polymer ?
#
loop_
_entity_poly.entity_id
_entity_poly.type
_entity_poly.pdbx_seq_one_letter_code
_entity_poly.pdbx_strand_id
1 'polypeptide(L)'
;MLCRLQRPVSSVETGWRGIADQVTPPVRQSGTRLLAALIVAAVVIVDAGTKIWAVAALSDGPIYLLHYSIGFVLARNTGAAFSLARSATPLLALLAIGATVVLARTVARVSDKVLVVGLSLFLGGALGNLVDRLTRAPGFLRGGVIDFVKVGPWPLFNVADSAITIGAVLVVVAVIRDRPMNAVETEKSR
;
A
#
# COMPACT_ATOMS: atom_id res chain seq x y z
N MET A 1 -18.59 57.83 48.52
CA MET A 1 -17.35 57.89 47.73
C MET A 1 -16.98 56.48 47.35
N LEU A 2 -17.48 56.04 46.19
CA LEU A 2 -17.32 54.66 45.67
C LEU A 2 -16.39 54.73 44.44
N CYS A 3 -15.14 54.30 44.64
CA CYS A 3 -14.15 54.22 43.57
C CYS A 3 -14.30 52.87 42.87
N ARG A 4 -14.82 52.90 41.66
CA ARG A 4 -15.02 51.73 40.78
C ARG A 4 -13.72 51.42 40.05
N LEU A 5 -13.03 50.38 40.47
CA LEU A 5 -11.88 49.85 39.73
C LEU A 5 -12.39 49.08 38.48
N GLN A 6 -12.39 49.73 37.34
CA GLN A 6 -12.49 49.07 36.04
C GLN A 6 -11.11 48.53 35.67
N ARG A 7 -10.96 47.21 35.62
CA ARG A 7 -9.82 46.57 34.96
C ARG A 7 -10.07 46.51 33.45
N PRO A 8 -9.10 46.86 32.63
CA PRO A 8 -9.29 46.76 31.17
C PRO A 8 -9.26 45.29 30.73
N VAL A 9 -10.28 44.86 29.98
CA VAL A 9 -10.48 43.50 29.43
C VAL A 9 -9.63 43.24 28.16
N SER A 10 -8.62 44.08 27.90
CA SER A 10 -7.90 44.07 26.61
C SER A 10 -6.70 43.11 26.51
N SER A 11 -6.36 42.37 27.57
CA SER A 11 -5.16 41.50 27.53
C SER A 11 -5.42 40.02 27.20
N VAL A 12 -6.70 39.61 27.15
CA VAL A 12 -7.05 38.20 26.84
C VAL A 12 -7.22 37.96 25.34
N GLU A 13 -7.67 38.96 24.58
CA GLU A 13 -7.89 38.81 23.14
C GLU A 13 -6.62 38.76 22.28
N THR A 14 -5.50 39.30 22.77
CA THR A 14 -4.24 39.26 22.03
C THR A 14 -3.52 37.92 22.13
N GLY A 15 -3.81 37.10 23.15
CA GLY A 15 -3.21 35.77 23.32
C GLY A 15 -3.70 34.74 22.29
N TRP A 16 -4.95 34.82 21.88
CA TRP A 16 -5.54 33.83 20.94
C TRP A 16 -5.16 34.03 19.49
N ARG A 17 -4.83 35.27 19.07
CA ARG A 17 -4.38 35.55 17.68
C ARG A 17 -2.96 35.00 17.44
N GLY A 18 -2.09 35.02 18.44
CA GLY A 18 -0.73 34.45 18.31
C GLY A 18 -0.69 32.92 18.23
N ILE A 19 -1.72 32.23 18.73
CA ILE A 19 -1.82 30.77 18.64
C ILE A 19 -2.42 30.33 17.30
N ALA A 20 -3.32 31.13 16.74
CA ALA A 20 -3.92 30.85 15.44
C ALA A 20 -2.92 30.97 14.28
N ASP A 21 -1.90 31.84 14.41
CA ASP A 21 -0.87 32.04 13.38
C ASP A 21 0.25 30.99 13.41
N GLN A 22 0.28 30.13 14.43
CA GLN A 22 1.21 28.99 14.50
C GLN A 22 0.62 27.68 13.92
N VAL A 23 -0.56 27.72 13.33
CA VAL A 23 -1.04 26.61 12.50
C VAL A 23 -0.13 26.53 11.29
N THR A 24 0.84 25.63 11.37
CA THR A 24 1.77 25.30 10.29
C THR A 24 1.01 25.21 8.96
N PRO A 25 1.49 25.91 7.91
CA PRO A 25 0.84 25.85 6.61
C PRO A 25 0.76 24.40 6.16
N PRO A 26 -0.30 23.99 5.48
CA PRO A 26 -0.45 22.61 5.02
C PRO A 26 0.76 22.25 4.18
N VAL A 27 1.57 21.32 4.69
CA VAL A 27 2.71 20.76 3.98
C VAL A 27 2.26 20.47 2.55
N ARG A 28 3.05 20.91 1.56
CA ARG A 28 2.77 20.81 0.13
C ARG A 28 2.43 19.36 -0.26
N GLN A 29 1.19 18.95 -0.10
CA GLN A 29 0.69 17.60 -0.39
C GLN A 29 0.71 17.26 -1.90
N SER A 30 0.93 18.26 -2.78
CA SER A 30 0.97 18.04 -4.22
C SER A 30 2.13 17.14 -4.66
N GLY A 31 3.32 17.31 -4.07
CA GLY A 31 4.50 16.50 -4.42
C GLY A 31 4.38 15.04 -3.99
N THR A 32 3.84 14.79 -2.80
CA THR A 32 3.66 13.41 -2.29
C THR A 32 2.57 12.66 -3.06
N ARG A 33 1.51 13.35 -3.49
CA ARG A 33 0.46 12.75 -4.32
C ARG A 33 0.96 12.39 -5.72
N LEU A 34 1.78 13.25 -6.34
CA LEU A 34 2.40 12.94 -7.63
C LEU A 34 3.34 11.74 -7.49
N LEU A 35 4.20 11.73 -6.46
CA LEU A 35 5.07 10.59 -6.18
C LEU A 35 4.28 9.30 -6.02
N ALA A 36 3.22 9.32 -5.24
CA ALA A 36 2.34 8.17 -5.04
C ALA A 36 1.74 7.68 -6.36
N ALA A 37 1.21 8.57 -7.18
CA ALA A 37 0.62 8.24 -8.48
C ALA A 37 1.67 7.62 -9.43
N LEU A 38 2.89 8.15 -9.46
CA LEU A 38 3.98 7.63 -10.29
C LEU A 38 4.40 6.23 -9.84
N ILE A 39 4.53 5.98 -8.53
CA ILE A 39 4.87 4.65 -8.00
C ILE A 39 3.77 3.65 -8.34
N VAL A 40 2.50 3.99 -8.09
CA VAL A 40 1.36 3.11 -8.39
C VAL A 40 1.33 2.78 -9.89
N ALA A 41 1.45 3.78 -10.76
CA ALA A 41 1.47 3.59 -12.20
C ALA A 41 2.65 2.69 -12.63
N ALA A 42 3.84 2.94 -12.12
CA ALA A 42 5.03 2.14 -12.44
C ALA A 42 4.84 0.67 -12.03
N VAL A 43 4.35 0.40 -10.82
CA VAL A 43 4.09 -0.97 -10.36
C VAL A 43 3.07 -1.67 -11.25
N VAL A 44 1.94 -1.04 -11.57
CA VAL A 44 0.89 -1.63 -12.42
C VAL A 44 1.41 -1.90 -13.83
N ILE A 45 2.17 -0.96 -14.42
CA ILE A 45 2.73 -1.12 -15.78
C ILE A 45 3.74 -2.27 -15.81
N VAL A 46 4.66 -2.31 -14.84
CA VAL A 46 5.69 -3.35 -14.79
C VAL A 46 5.06 -4.72 -14.51
N ASP A 47 4.09 -4.80 -13.59
CA ASP A 47 3.36 -6.03 -13.30
C ASP A 47 2.61 -6.54 -14.53
N ALA A 48 1.84 -5.69 -15.20
CA ALA A 48 1.12 -6.05 -16.42
C ALA A 48 2.07 -6.49 -17.53
N GLY A 49 3.15 -5.74 -17.77
CA GLY A 49 4.15 -6.05 -18.79
C GLY A 49 4.85 -7.40 -18.54
N THR A 50 5.26 -7.64 -17.29
CA THR A 50 5.91 -8.91 -16.92
C THR A 50 4.95 -10.10 -16.99
N LYS A 51 3.67 -9.93 -16.67
CA LYS A 51 2.64 -10.96 -16.83
C LYS A 51 2.32 -11.27 -18.28
N ILE A 52 2.30 -10.26 -19.15
CA ILE A 52 2.14 -10.46 -20.61
C ILE A 52 3.35 -11.25 -21.15
N TRP A 53 4.57 -10.83 -20.78
CA TRP A 53 5.77 -11.57 -21.13
C TRP A 53 5.72 -13.02 -20.65
N ALA A 54 5.37 -13.25 -19.38
CA ALA A 54 5.31 -14.59 -18.80
C ALA A 54 4.32 -15.49 -19.53
N VAL A 55 3.14 -14.98 -19.90
CA VAL A 55 2.16 -15.74 -20.68
C VAL A 55 2.70 -16.12 -22.05
N ALA A 56 3.42 -15.22 -22.72
CA ALA A 56 3.98 -15.49 -24.05
C ALA A 56 5.22 -16.41 -23.98
N ALA A 57 6.16 -16.13 -23.07
CA ALA A 57 7.44 -16.82 -23.02
C ALA A 57 7.39 -18.20 -22.35
N LEU A 58 6.39 -18.44 -21.51
CA LEU A 58 6.26 -19.69 -20.74
C LEU A 58 5.12 -20.57 -21.25
N SER A 59 4.55 -20.28 -22.42
CA SER A 59 3.52 -21.10 -23.07
C SER A 59 4.01 -22.50 -23.39
N ASP A 60 5.27 -22.61 -23.80
CA ASP A 60 5.89 -23.88 -24.23
C ASP A 60 6.56 -24.64 -23.07
N GLY A 61 6.59 -24.04 -21.89
CA GLY A 61 7.12 -24.68 -20.69
C GLY A 61 7.90 -23.75 -19.77
N PRO A 62 8.30 -24.24 -18.60
CA PRO A 62 9.02 -23.45 -17.61
C PRO A 62 10.49 -23.20 -18.01
N ILE A 63 11.05 -22.08 -17.58
CA ILE A 63 12.47 -21.72 -17.71
C ILE A 63 13.12 -21.84 -16.34
N TYR A 64 14.04 -22.76 -16.16
CA TYR A 64 14.80 -22.93 -14.91
C TYR A 64 16.21 -22.36 -15.04
N LEU A 65 16.65 -21.63 -14.00
CA LEU A 65 17.95 -20.96 -13.96
C LEU A 65 18.96 -21.71 -13.12
N LEU A 66 18.58 -22.23 -11.94
CA LEU A 66 19.45 -22.89 -10.96
C LEU A 66 18.82 -24.21 -10.49
N HIS A 67 19.23 -25.34 -11.09
CA HIS A 67 18.83 -26.69 -10.66
C HIS A 67 17.37 -26.81 -10.21
N TYR A 68 16.44 -26.23 -10.97
CA TYR A 68 15.00 -26.20 -10.67
C TYR A 68 14.61 -25.38 -9.41
N SER A 69 15.58 -24.78 -8.70
CA SER A 69 15.29 -24.00 -7.48
C SER A 69 14.85 -22.57 -7.79
N ILE A 70 15.38 -21.96 -8.85
CA ILE A 70 15.01 -20.62 -9.30
C ILE A 70 14.62 -20.70 -10.76
N GLY A 71 13.53 -20.04 -11.14
CA GLY A 71 13.07 -20.04 -12.53
C GLY A 71 11.76 -19.30 -12.72
N PHE A 72 11.22 -19.47 -13.92
CA PHE A 72 9.92 -18.93 -14.31
C PHE A 72 8.99 -20.07 -14.68
N VAL A 73 7.84 -20.16 -14.02
CA VAL A 73 6.83 -21.20 -14.17
C VAL A 73 5.46 -20.55 -14.25
N LEU A 74 4.77 -20.69 -15.37
CA LEU A 74 3.46 -20.07 -15.52
C LEU A 74 2.40 -20.77 -14.67
N ALA A 75 1.74 -20.03 -13.80
CA ALA A 75 0.57 -20.48 -13.05
C ALA A 75 -0.55 -19.45 -13.07
N ARG A 76 -1.79 -19.95 -12.98
CA ARG A 76 -2.98 -19.10 -12.82
C ARG A 76 -3.57 -19.32 -11.44
N ASN A 77 -3.38 -18.33 -10.58
CA ASN A 77 -3.84 -18.35 -9.19
C ASN A 77 -5.28 -17.82 -9.09
N THR A 78 -6.23 -18.71 -8.97
CA THR A 78 -7.65 -18.37 -8.76
C THR A 78 -7.99 -18.13 -7.29
N GLY A 79 -7.00 -18.01 -6.41
CA GLY A 79 -7.19 -17.94 -4.96
C GLY A 79 -7.30 -19.31 -4.30
N ALA A 80 -7.01 -20.38 -5.03
CA ALA A 80 -7.20 -21.76 -4.63
C ALA A 80 -5.95 -22.36 -3.96
N ALA A 81 -5.40 -21.72 -2.93
CA ALA A 81 -4.47 -22.43 -2.03
C ALA A 81 -5.14 -23.66 -1.37
N PHE A 82 -6.47 -23.71 -1.38
CA PHE A 82 -7.28 -24.85 -0.97
C PHE A 82 -8.37 -25.04 -2.01
N SER A 83 -8.55 -26.22 -2.54
CA SER A 83 -9.52 -26.60 -3.58
C SER A 83 -11.00 -26.21 -3.30
N LEU A 84 -11.31 -25.82 -2.09
CA LEU A 84 -12.57 -25.22 -1.64
C LEU A 84 -12.82 -23.79 -2.14
N ALA A 85 -11.83 -23.09 -2.67
CA ALA A 85 -11.89 -21.64 -2.88
C ALA A 85 -12.21 -21.19 -4.32
N ARG A 86 -12.52 -22.07 -5.25
CA ARG A 86 -12.97 -21.65 -6.60
C ARG A 86 -14.27 -20.83 -6.55
N SER A 87 -15.14 -21.09 -5.59
CA SER A 87 -16.35 -20.29 -5.32
C SER A 87 -16.06 -18.99 -4.58
N ALA A 88 -14.89 -18.86 -3.91
CA ALA A 88 -14.52 -17.68 -3.13
C ALA A 88 -13.77 -16.60 -3.93
N THR A 89 -13.38 -16.86 -5.18
CA THR A 89 -12.66 -15.90 -6.04
C THR A 89 -13.37 -14.53 -6.14
N PRO A 90 -14.70 -14.44 -6.32
CA PRO A 90 -15.39 -13.16 -6.33
C PRO A 90 -15.31 -12.42 -4.99
N LEU A 91 -15.36 -13.14 -3.87
CA LEU A 91 -15.22 -12.53 -2.54
C LEU A 91 -13.81 -11.94 -2.36
N LEU A 92 -12.78 -12.66 -2.80
CA LEU A 92 -11.40 -12.15 -2.77
C LEU A 92 -11.23 -10.92 -3.65
N ALA A 93 -11.88 -10.86 -4.81
CA ALA A 93 -11.87 -9.69 -5.67
C ALA A 93 -12.59 -8.50 -5.02
N LEU A 94 -13.73 -8.72 -4.37
CA LEU A 94 -14.45 -7.68 -3.63
C LEU A 94 -13.63 -7.15 -2.44
N LEU A 95 -12.98 -8.03 -1.70
CA LEU A 95 -12.06 -7.64 -0.61
C LEU A 95 -10.86 -6.82 -1.17
N ALA A 96 -10.31 -7.23 -2.32
CA ALA A 96 -9.24 -6.49 -2.99
C ALA A 96 -9.71 -5.09 -3.42
N ILE A 97 -10.93 -4.94 -3.94
CA ILE A 97 -11.52 -3.63 -4.26
C ILE A 97 -11.63 -2.78 -3.00
N GLY A 98 -12.20 -3.32 -1.93
CA GLY A 98 -12.33 -2.61 -0.65
C GLY A 98 -10.98 -2.15 -0.11
N ALA A 99 -10.00 -3.05 -0.07
CA ALA A 99 -8.63 -2.74 0.34
C ALA A 99 -8.00 -1.65 -0.53
N THR A 100 -8.15 -1.73 -1.85
CA THR A 100 -7.64 -0.73 -2.80
C THR A 100 -8.23 0.65 -2.54
N VAL A 101 -9.55 0.74 -2.29
CA VAL A 101 -10.23 2.01 -1.96
C VAL A 101 -9.72 2.59 -0.63
N VAL A 102 -9.57 1.76 0.40
CA VAL A 102 -9.04 2.20 1.70
C VAL A 102 -7.60 2.70 1.54
N LEU A 103 -6.73 1.92 0.87
CA LEU A 103 -5.34 2.29 0.62
C LEU A 103 -5.23 3.60 -0.16
N ALA A 104 -6.00 3.77 -1.23
CA ALA A 104 -5.99 5.00 -2.04
C ALA A 104 -6.37 6.23 -1.22
N ARG A 105 -7.40 6.11 -0.35
CA ARG A 105 -7.79 7.19 0.56
C ARG A 105 -6.71 7.48 1.61
N THR A 106 -6.04 6.46 2.11
CA THR A 106 -4.97 6.59 3.12
C THR A 106 -3.76 7.29 2.50
N VAL A 107 -3.27 6.82 1.35
CA VAL A 107 -2.14 7.46 0.63
C VAL A 107 -2.38 8.94 0.37
N ALA A 108 -3.62 9.31 -0.01
CA ALA A 108 -3.96 10.71 -0.30
C ALA A 108 -3.90 11.65 0.92
N ARG A 109 -3.85 11.10 2.15
CA ARG A 109 -3.87 11.84 3.42
C ARG A 109 -2.52 11.86 4.14
N VAL A 110 -1.59 11.01 3.74
CA VAL A 110 -0.29 10.84 4.39
C VAL A 110 0.74 11.78 3.78
N SER A 111 1.62 12.32 4.63
CA SER A 111 2.70 13.24 4.25
C SER A 111 4.10 12.65 4.45
N ASP A 112 4.27 11.65 5.34
CA ASP A 112 5.56 10.97 5.52
C ASP A 112 5.96 10.22 4.24
N LYS A 113 7.16 10.49 3.75
CA LYS A 113 7.63 9.97 2.46
C LYS A 113 7.78 8.45 2.47
N VAL A 114 8.27 7.85 3.56
CA VAL A 114 8.47 6.40 3.65
C VAL A 114 7.12 5.70 3.66
N LEU A 115 6.17 6.24 4.42
CA LEU A 115 4.81 5.72 4.47
C LEU A 115 4.09 5.89 3.13
N VAL A 116 4.27 7.04 2.44
CA VAL A 116 3.73 7.25 1.08
C VAL A 116 4.30 6.23 0.11
N VAL A 117 5.62 5.98 0.10
CA VAL A 117 6.24 4.97 -0.78
C VAL A 117 5.71 3.58 -0.46
N GLY A 118 5.70 3.18 0.82
CA GLY A 118 5.22 1.88 1.25
C GLY A 118 3.76 1.61 0.87
N LEU A 119 2.87 2.56 1.19
CA LEU A 119 1.45 2.46 0.84
C LEU A 119 1.20 2.50 -0.67
N SER A 120 2.03 3.24 -1.44
CA SER A 120 1.90 3.32 -2.89
C SER A 120 2.34 2.02 -3.58
N LEU A 121 3.41 1.39 -3.10
CA LEU A 121 3.81 0.05 -3.56
C LEU A 121 2.72 -0.98 -3.26
N PHE A 122 2.19 -0.95 -2.04
CA PHE A 122 1.10 -1.84 -1.65
C PHE A 122 -0.15 -1.63 -2.53
N LEU A 123 -0.54 -0.38 -2.75
CA LEU A 123 -1.69 -0.02 -3.61
C LEU A 123 -1.46 -0.46 -5.06
N GLY A 124 -0.26 -0.20 -5.62
CA GLY A 124 0.09 -0.60 -6.98
C GLY A 124 0.02 -2.11 -7.19
N GLY A 125 0.56 -2.89 -6.23
CA GLY A 125 0.48 -4.35 -6.26
C GLY A 125 -0.95 -4.87 -6.11
N ALA A 126 -1.74 -4.29 -5.20
CA ALA A 126 -3.16 -4.64 -5.05
C ALA A 126 -3.95 -4.38 -6.35
N LEU A 127 -3.70 -3.25 -7.01
CA LEU A 127 -4.29 -2.91 -8.30
C LEU A 127 -3.85 -3.86 -9.41
N GLY A 128 -2.56 -4.22 -9.50
CA GLY A 128 -2.05 -5.17 -10.50
C GLY A 128 -2.76 -6.51 -10.42
N ASN A 129 -2.87 -7.07 -9.22
CA ASN A 129 -3.58 -8.32 -8.99
C ASN A 129 -5.11 -8.18 -9.17
N LEU A 130 -5.68 -7.00 -8.88
CA LEU A 130 -7.09 -6.73 -9.12
C LEU A 130 -7.41 -6.66 -10.62
N VAL A 131 -6.55 -6.04 -11.44
CA VAL A 131 -6.71 -6.01 -12.90
C VAL A 131 -6.83 -7.43 -13.46
N ASP A 132 -5.98 -8.36 -13.04
CA ASP A 132 -6.10 -9.76 -13.48
C ASP A 132 -7.44 -10.37 -13.11
N ARG A 133 -7.94 -10.13 -11.88
CA ARG A 133 -9.24 -10.66 -11.42
C ARG A 133 -10.43 -10.09 -12.18
N LEU A 134 -10.30 -8.86 -12.69
CA LEU A 134 -11.37 -8.19 -13.44
C LEU A 134 -11.37 -8.55 -14.94
N THR A 135 -10.19 -8.80 -15.53
CA THR A 135 -10.02 -8.85 -16.99
C THR A 135 -9.72 -10.23 -17.55
N ARG A 136 -9.10 -11.13 -16.75
CA ARG A 136 -8.70 -12.45 -17.25
C ARG A 136 -9.84 -13.48 -17.15
N ALA A 137 -9.67 -14.59 -17.90
CA ALA A 137 -10.59 -15.72 -17.82
C ALA A 137 -10.61 -16.33 -16.40
N PRO A 138 -11.78 -16.83 -15.96
CA PRO A 138 -13.03 -17.05 -16.68
C PRO A 138 -13.96 -15.83 -16.77
N GLY A 139 -13.57 -14.66 -16.31
CA GLY A 139 -14.33 -13.42 -16.46
C GLY A 139 -14.37 -12.56 -15.22
N PHE A 140 -15.22 -11.54 -15.25
CA PHE A 140 -15.30 -10.47 -14.25
C PHE A 140 -15.37 -11.01 -12.80
N LEU A 141 -14.50 -10.50 -11.93
CA LEU A 141 -14.30 -10.89 -10.53
C LEU A 141 -13.82 -12.35 -10.31
N ARG A 142 -13.62 -13.13 -11.37
CA ARG A 142 -13.22 -14.54 -11.30
C ARG A 142 -11.88 -14.83 -11.96
N GLY A 143 -11.26 -13.81 -12.57
CA GLY A 143 -10.00 -13.96 -13.28
C GLY A 143 -8.88 -14.51 -12.38
N GLY A 144 -8.06 -15.41 -12.92
CA GLY A 144 -6.88 -15.92 -12.25
C GLY A 144 -5.72 -14.94 -12.34
N VAL A 145 -5.08 -14.66 -11.22
CA VAL A 145 -3.83 -13.90 -11.17
C VAL A 145 -2.72 -14.72 -11.82
N ILE A 146 -1.90 -14.10 -12.65
CA ILE A 146 -0.73 -14.73 -13.24
C ILE A 146 0.45 -14.65 -12.27
N ASP A 147 0.88 -15.81 -11.77
CA ASP A 147 2.09 -15.99 -10.98
C ASP A 147 3.12 -16.72 -11.84
N PHE A 148 4.37 -16.28 -11.79
CA PHE A 148 5.37 -16.84 -12.69
C PHE A 148 6.77 -16.93 -12.10
N VAL A 149 7.07 -16.27 -10.96
CA VAL A 149 8.38 -16.31 -10.30
C VAL A 149 8.43 -17.51 -9.37
N LYS A 150 9.43 -18.38 -9.55
CA LYS A 150 9.73 -19.52 -8.69
C LYS A 150 11.03 -19.28 -7.93
N VAL A 151 10.99 -19.38 -6.59
CA VAL A 151 12.16 -19.31 -5.72
C VAL A 151 12.06 -20.42 -4.66
N GLY A 152 12.86 -21.47 -4.81
CA GLY A 152 12.92 -22.59 -3.88
C GLY A 152 11.54 -23.20 -3.58
N PRO A 153 11.22 -23.40 -2.28
CA PRO A 153 9.96 -23.99 -1.84
C PRO A 153 8.81 -22.97 -1.73
N TRP A 154 9.07 -21.67 -2.00
CA TRP A 154 8.05 -20.62 -1.89
C TRP A 154 6.96 -20.80 -2.95
N PRO A 155 5.72 -20.43 -2.63
CA PRO A 155 4.66 -20.33 -3.63
C PRO A 155 5.10 -19.45 -4.79
N LEU A 156 4.57 -19.73 -5.99
CA LEU A 156 4.77 -18.85 -7.14
C LEU A 156 4.18 -17.48 -6.85
N PHE A 157 4.86 -16.45 -7.31
CA PHE A 157 4.46 -15.06 -7.10
C PHE A 157 4.77 -14.20 -8.35
N ASN A 158 4.38 -12.94 -8.32
CA ASN A 158 4.55 -11.98 -9.39
C ASN A 158 5.11 -10.64 -8.87
N VAL A 159 5.24 -9.65 -9.75
CA VAL A 159 5.75 -8.31 -9.40
C VAL A 159 4.80 -7.59 -8.44
N ALA A 160 3.48 -7.73 -8.61
CA ALA A 160 2.51 -7.14 -7.69
C ALA A 160 2.65 -7.67 -6.27
N ASP A 161 2.88 -8.98 -6.08
CA ASP A 161 3.08 -9.59 -4.76
C ASP A 161 4.38 -9.09 -4.11
N SER A 162 5.44 -8.94 -4.90
CA SER A 162 6.69 -8.33 -4.46
C SER A 162 6.49 -6.90 -3.98
N ALA A 163 5.74 -6.10 -4.75
CA ALA A 163 5.42 -4.71 -4.38
C ALA A 163 4.57 -4.63 -3.10
N ILE A 164 3.57 -5.51 -2.94
CA ILE A 164 2.78 -5.63 -1.71
C ILE A 164 3.69 -5.94 -0.52
N THR A 165 4.56 -6.92 -0.66
CA THR A 165 5.45 -7.36 0.43
C THR A 165 6.43 -6.25 0.83
N ILE A 166 7.12 -5.65 -0.14
CA ILE A 166 8.06 -4.53 0.12
C ILE A 166 7.30 -3.34 0.71
N GLY A 167 6.13 -3.02 0.16
CA GLY A 167 5.27 -1.96 0.66
C GLY A 167 4.86 -2.17 2.11
N ALA A 168 4.45 -3.39 2.47
CA ALA A 168 4.09 -3.76 3.84
C ALA A 168 5.28 -3.59 4.80
N VAL A 169 6.48 -4.03 4.42
CA VAL A 169 7.70 -3.86 5.22
C VAL A 169 7.99 -2.37 5.44
N LEU A 170 7.91 -1.54 4.40
CA LEU A 170 8.14 -0.10 4.53
C LEU A 170 7.12 0.59 5.43
N VAL A 171 5.85 0.19 5.36
CA VAL A 171 4.80 0.69 6.27
C VAL A 171 5.12 0.34 7.71
N VAL A 172 5.52 -0.91 8.00
CA VAL A 172 5.91 -1.33 9.34
C VAL A 172 7.11 -0.52 9.84
N VAL A 173 8.15 -0.37 9.01
CA VAL A 173 9.34 0.44 9.34
C VAL A 173 8.96 1.89 9.63
N ALA A 174 8.10 2.51 8.83
CA ALA A 174 7.64 3.87 9.05
C ALA A 174 6.90 4.01 10.38
N VAL A 175 5.99 3.10 10.69
CA VAL A 175 5.22 3.10 11.95
C VAL A 175 6.10 2.90 13.17
N ILE A 176 7.11 2.01 13.10
CA ILE A 176 8.05 1.79 14.21
C ILE A 176 8.91 3.04 14.45
N ARG A 177 9.36 3.67 13.38
CA ARG A 177 10.19 4.88 13.44
C ARG A 177 9.47 6.09 14.04
N ASP A 178 8.15 6.17 13.84
CA ASP A 178 7.31 7.30 14.30
C ASP A 178 6.83 7.12 15.76
N ARG A 179 7.15 6.01 16.42
CA ARG A 179 6.87 5.82 17.85
C ARG A 179 7.83 6.68 18.68
N PRO A 180 7.36 7.63 19.49
CA PRO A 180 8.22 8.38 20.38
C PRO A 180 8.89 7.39 21.35
N MET A 181 10.22 7.36 21.39
CA MET A 181 11.02 6.48 22.27
C MET A 181 10.79 6.76 23.76
N ASN A 182 10.04 7.79 24.11
CA ASN A 182 9.79 8.23 25.48
C ASN A 182 8.64 7.47 26.19
N ALA A 183 7.95 6.55 25.50
CA ALA A 183 6.85 5.79 26.14
C ALA A 183 7.34 4.71 27.12
N VAL A 184 8.63 4.32 27.04
CA VAL A 184 9.17 3.24 27.86
C VAL A 184 9.72 3.73 29.21
N GLU A 185 10.09 5.00 29.33
CA GLU A 185 10.65 5.53 30.58
C GLU A 185 9.60 5.91 31.62
N THR A 186 8.37 6.22 31.22
CA THR A 186 7.30 6.62 32.14
C THR A 186 6.69 5.46 32.91
N GLU A 187 6.86 4.24 32.46
CA GLU A 187 6.31 3.05 33.15
C GLU A 187 7.28 2.49 34.23
N LYS A 188 8.56 2.88 34.19
CA LYS A 188 9.60 2.43 35.14
C LYS A 188 9.71 3.31 36.40
N SER A 189 8.94 4.42 36.45
CA SER A 189 8.98 5.39 37.59
C SER A 189 7.67 5.39 38.41
N ARG A 190 6.83 4.37 38.28
CA ARG A 190 5.64 4.20 39.14
C ARG A 190 5.73 2.94 39.99
#